data_790b586567c78cfb0a617c2e9bec04cf
#
_entry.id   790b586567c78cfb0a617c2e9bec04cf
#
_cell.length_a   1.000
_cell.length_b   1.000
_cell.length_c   1.000
_cell.angle_alpha   90.00
_cell.angle_beta   90.00
_cell.angle_gamma   90.00
#
_symmetry.space_group_name_H-M   'P 1'
#
loop_
_entity.id
_entity.type
_entity.pdbx_description
1 polymer ?
#
loop_
_entity_poly.entity_id
_entity_poly.type
_entity_poly.pdbx_seq_one_letter_code
_entity_poly.pdbx_strand_id
1 'polypeptide(L)'
;PYENELYTIDSVESTSALLYHAAHAGATIFNCYSVEDVVFKNNVVSGVVVNWTPVLREGLHVDPLNIMAKCVIDGTGHDSEICKVVARKNGIQLDTVTGGVVGEKSLDVAEGERMVVEGTREIYPGLYVCGMASSAVAGTPRMGPIFGGMLLSGKKVADLIIEKLKK
;
A
#
# COMPACT_ATOMS: atom_id res chain seq x y z
N PRO A 1 9.00 21.41 -15.96
CA PRO A 1 9.76 21.58 -14.72
C PRO A 1 9.44 22.92 -14.07
N TYR A 2 9.41 22.96 -12.74
CA TYR A 2 9.16 24.18 -11.96
C TYR A 2 10.51 24.86 -11.59
N GLU A 3 11.42 24.06 -11.14
CA GLU A 3 12.83 24.39 -10.89
C GLU A 3 13.68 23.17 -11.28
N ASN A 4 14.99 23.23 -11.05
CA ASN A 4 15.87 22.10 -11.30
C ASN A 4 15.35 20.85 -10.56
N GLU A 5 14.98 19.83 -11.33
CA GLU A 5 14.47 18.54 -10.83
C GLU A 5 13.10 18.58 -10.14
N LEU A 6 12.44 19.75 -10.06
CA LEU A 6 11.09 19.87 -9.55
C LEU A 6 10.07 19.98 -10.68
N TYR A 7 8.95 19.31 -10.50
CA TYR A 7 7.84 19.25 -11.45
C TYR A 7 6.53 19.57 -10.76
N THR A 8 5.68 20.29 -11.46
CA THR A 8 4.27 20.43 -11.08
C THR A 8 3.43 19.54 -11.97
N ILE A 9 2.44 18.90 -11.40
CA ILE A 9 1.50 18.04 -12.13
C ILE A 9 0.07 18.40 -11.74
N ASP A 10 -0.85 18.27 -12.68
CA ASP A 10 -2.28 18.26 -12.37
C ASP A 10 -2.65 16.88 -11.78
N SER A 11 -3.29 16.88 -10.61
CA SER A 11 -3.60 15.65 -9.89
C SER A 11 -4.66 14.81 -10.59
N VAL A 12 -5.64 15.43 -11.24
CA VAL A 12 -6.72 14.73 -11.95
C VAL A 12 -6.17 14.09 -13.22
N GLU A 13 -5.41 14.87 -14.01
CA GLU A 13 -4.79 14.37 -15.24
C GLU A 13 -3.83 13.21 -14.95
N SER A 14 -2.94 13.38 -13.97
CA SER A 14 -1.94 12.37 -13.63
C SER A 14 -2.56 11.08 -13.10
N THR A 15 -3.55 11.20 -12.21
CA THR A 15 -4.26 10.03 -11.66
C THR A 15 -5.04 9.31 -12.76
N SER A 16 -5.72 10.05 -13.63
CA SER A 16 -6.46 9.49 -14.76
C SER A 16 -5.55 8.76 -15.73
N ALA A 17 -4.39 9.33 -16.03
CA ALA A 17 -3.39 8.70 -16.90
C ALA A 17 -2.85 7.40 -16.28
N LEU A 18 -2.50 7.41 -14.99
CA LEU A 18 -2.04 6.20 -14.29
C LEU A 18 -3.10 5.10 -14.29
N LEU A 19 -4.35 5.43 -14.00
CA LEU A 19 -5.47 4.47 -14.03
C LEU A 19 -5.69 3.93 -15.44
N TYR A 20 -5.67 4.79 -16.45
CA TYR A 20 -5.79 4.37 -17.85
C TYR A 20 -4.69 3.38 -18.23
N HIS A 21 -3.43 3.71 -17.96
CA HIS A 21 -2.31 2.84 -18.28
C HIS A 21 -2.34 1.53 -17.50
N ALA A 22 -2.74 1.54 -16.23
CA ALA A 22 -2.91 0.33 -15.44
C ALA A 22 -3.98 -0.60 -16.04
N ALA A 23 -5.15 -0.05 -16.37
CA ALA A 23 -6.23 -0.80 -16.99
C ALA A 23 -5.82 -1.33 -18.39
N HIS A 24 -5.14 -0.52 -19.19
CA HIS A 24 -4.64 -0.92 -20.52
C HIS A 24 -3.56 -2.04 -20.42
N ALA A 25 -2.79 -2.05 -19.35
CA ALA A 25 -1.84 -3.13 -19.04
C ALA A 25 -2.51 -4.40 -18.48
N GLY A 26 -3.83 -4.43 -18.35
CA GLY A 26 -4.59 -5.58 -17.88
C GLY A 26 -4.86 -5.63 -16.38
N ALA A 27 -4.59 -4.56 -15.63
CA ALA A 27 -4.96 -4.49 -14.22
C ALA A 27 -6.49 -4.34 -14.08
N THR A 28 -7.07 -5.10 -13.15
CA THR A 28 -8.48 -4.93 -12.77
C THR A 28 -8.59 -3.91 -11.65
N ILE A 29 -9.46 -2.91 -11.85
CA ILE A 29 -9.71 -1.85 -10.87
C ILE A 29 -11.06 -2.09 -10.22
N PHE A 30 -11.07 -2.29 -8.91
CA PHE A 30 -12.28 -2.46 -8.12
C PHE A 30 -12.63 -1.18 -7.37
N ASN A 31 -13.62 -0.44 -7.85
CA ASN A 31 -14.17 0.73 -7.16
C ASN A 31 -15.22 0.30 -6.13
N CYS A 32 -15.35 1.05 -5.06
CA CYS A 32 -16.33 0.82 -4.00
C CYS A 32 -16.17 -0.55 -3.30
N TYR A 33 -14.97 -1.07 -3.23
CA TYR A 33 -14.62 -2.22 -2.42
C TYR A 33 -13.81 -1.78 -1.19
N SER A 34 -14.09 -2.44 -0.08
CA SER A 34 -13.33 -2.30 1.17
C SER A 34 -12.64 -3.61 1.47
N VAL A 35 -11.39 -3.55 1.89
CA VAL A 35 -10.68 -4.72 2.41
C VAL A 35 -11.02 -4.85 3.89
N GLU A 36 -11.60 -5.98 4.27
CA GLU A 36 -11.99 -6.27 5.66
C GLU A 36 -10.98 -7.14 6.39
N ASP A 37 -10.26 -7.96 5.62
CA ASP A 37 -9.30 -8.92 6.16
C ASP A 37 -8.30 -9.37 5.11
N VAL A 38 -7.35 -10.21 5.51
CA VAL A 38 -6.42 -10.90 4.62
C VAL A 38 -6.68 -12.40 4.59
N VAL A 39 -6.34 -13.03 3.48
CA VAL A 39 -6.23 -14.49 3.44
C VAL A 39 -4.85 -14.87 3.95
N PHE A 40 -4.82 -15.55 5.08
CA PHE A 40 -3.59 -15.97 5.75
C PHE A 40 -3.46 -17.50 5.74
N LYS A 41 -2.42 -18.00 5.09
CA LYS A 41 -2.22 -19.45 4.93
C LYS A 41 -0.73 -19.78 5.06
N ASN A 42 -0.43 -20.79 5.87
CA ASN A 42 0.95 -21.28 6.08
C ASN A 42 1.94 -20.16 6.47
N ASN A 43 1.52 -19.24 7.32
CA ASN A 43 2.28 -18.06 7.74
C ASN A 43 2.65 -17.10 6.59
N VAL A 44 1.82 -17.04 5.55
CA VAL A 44 1.98 -16.13 4.40
C VAL A 44 0.67 -15.39 4.14
N VAL A 45 0.74 -14.11 3.86
CA VAL A 45 -0.39 -13.35 3.34
C VAL A 45 -0.58 -13.74 1.87
N SER A 46 -1.71 -14.40 1.57
CA SER A 46 -1.98 -15.05 0.29
C SER A 46 -3.18 -14.47 -0.46
N GLY A 47 -3.68 -13.32 -0.02
CA GLY A 47 -4.81 -12.63 -0.62
C GLY A 47 -5.49 -11.68 0.33
N VAL A 48 -6.61 -11.14 -0.09
CA VAL A 48 -7.45 -10.21 0.68
C VAL A 48 -8.90 -10.68 0.70
N VAL A 49 -9.60 -10.29 1.76
CA VAL A 49 -11.04 -10.47 1.92
C VAL A 49 -11.68 -9.11 1.71
N VAL A 50 -12.56 -9.01 0.73
CA VAL A 50 -13.16 -7.74 0.32
C VAL A 50 -14.67 -7.80 0.37
N ASN A 51 -15.29 -6.68 0.67
CA ASN A 51 -16.73 -6.52 0.57
C ASN A 51 -17.07 -5.22 -0.17
N TRP A 52 -18.27 -5.13 -0.68
CA TRP A 52 -18.77 -3.94 -1.33
C TRP A 52 -19.06 -2.85 -0.30
N THR A 53 -18.51 -1.67 -0.49
CA THR A 53 -18.74 -0.54 0.42
C THR A 53 -20.23 -0.22 0.62
N PRO A 54 -21.11 -0.27 -0.40
CA PRO A 54 -22.56 -0.12 -0.20
C PRO A 54 -23.16 -1.19 0.72
N VAL A 55 -22.73 -2.44 0.62
CA VAL A 55 -23.19 -3.54 1.49
C VAL A 55 -22.87 -3.24 2.95
N LEU A 56 -21.66 -2.79 3.22
CA LEU A 56 -21.22 -2.41 4.56
C LEU A 56 -22.00 -1.22 5.12
N ARG A 57 -22.22 -0.20 4.28
CA ARG A 57 -22.95 1.02 4.69
C ARG A 57 -24.41 0.75 5.03
N GLU A 58 -25.06 -0.11 4.27
CA GLU A 58 -26.47 -0.46 4.47
C GLU A 58 -26.67 -1.59 5.47
N GLY A 59 -25.59 -2.13 6.04
CA GLY A 59 -25.65 -3.22 7.01
C GLY A 59 -26.27 -4.51 6.45
N LEU A 60 -26.09 -4.77 5.17
CA LEU A 60 -26.62 -5.95 4.51
C LEU A 60 -25.79 -7.19 4.88
N HIS A 61 -26.46 -8.32 5.05
CA HIS A 61 -25.83 -9.62 5.30
C HIS A 61 -25.41 -10.26 3.96
N VAL A 62 -24.26 -9.88 3.46
CA VAL A 62 -23.65 -10.46 2.27
C VAL A 62 -22.24 -10.93 2.65
N ASP A 63 -21.95 -12.18 2.34
CA ASP A 63 -20.63 -12.74 2.61
C ASP A 63 -19.55 -12.05 1.78
N PRO A 64 -18.39 -11.73 2.37
CA PRO A 64 -17.27 -11.12 1.66
C PRO A 64 -16.65 -12.07 0.65
N LEU A 65 -15.96 -11.51 -0.32
CA LEU A 65 -15.25 -12.24 -1.37
C LEU A 65 -13.78 -12.41 -1.00
N ASN A 66 -13.22 -13.57 -1.28
CA ASN A 66 -11.81 -13.85 -1.15
C ASN A 66 -11.11 -13.67 -2.50
N ILE A 67 -10.13 -12.79 -2.56
CA ILE A 67 -9.27 -12.59 -3.73
C ILE A 67 -7.89 -13.14 -3.40
N MET A 68 -7.54 -14.27 -4.01
CA MET A 68 -6.23 -14.89 -3.83
C MET A 68 -5.15 -14.16 -4.63
N ALA A 69 -3.98 -14.00 -4.04
CA ALA A 69 -2.85 -13.34 -4.67
C ALA A 69 -1.52 -13.96 -4.21
N LYS A 70 -0.51 -13.92 -5.07
CA LYS A 70 0.86 -14.32 -4.73
C LYS A 70 1.55 -13.31 -3.81
N CYS A 71 1.17 -12.04 -3.93
CA CYS A 71 1.65 -10.93 -3.10
C CYS A 71 0.51 -9.94 -2.89
N VAL A 72 0.45 -9.33 -1.73
CA VAL A 72 -0.45 -8.23 -1.38
C VAL A 72 0.39 -6.99 -1.12
N ILE A 73 -0.05 -5.85 -1.61
CA ILE A 73 0.59 -4.56 -1.37
C ILE A 73 -0.36 -3.71 -0.54
N ASP A 74 0.08 -3.29 0.64
CA ASP A 74 -0.61 -2.25 1.40
C ASP A 74 -0.18 -0.87 0.87
N GLY A 75 -1.06 -0.23 0.14
CA GLY A 75 -0.97 1.14 -0.34
C GLY A 75 -2.08 2.02 0.23
N THR A 76 -2.64 1.66 1.40
CA THR A 76 -3.81 2.33 2.00
C THR A 76 -3.48 3.69 2.64
N GLY A 77 -2.27 4.19 2.42
CA GLY A 77 -1.84 5.50 2.89
C GLY A 77 -1.47 5.52 4.37
N HIS A 78 -1.71 6.66 5.02
CA HIS A 78 -1.33 6.89 6.41
C HIS A 78 -1.90 5.87 7.41
N ASP A 79 -3.03 5.28 7.08
CA ASP A 79 -3.70 4.33 7.98
C ASP A 79 -3.06 2.95 7.98
N SER A 80 -2.35 2.54 6.91
CA SER A 80 -1.72 1.21 6.80
C SER A 80 -2.67 0.09 7.25
N GLU A 81 -3.88 0.10 6.72
CA GLU A 81 -4.99 -0.70 7.24
C GLU A 81 -4.71 -2.19 7.15
N ILE A 82 -4.11 -2.64 6.05
CA ILE A 82 -3.81 -4.06 5.84
C ILE A 82 -2.75 -4.54 6.84
N CYS A 83 -1.70 -3.76 7.04
CA CYS A 83 -0.66 -4.06 8.02
C CYS A 83 -1.22 -4.12 9.44
N LYS A 84 -2.12 -3.20 9.81
CA LYS A 84 -2.81 -3.21 11.12
C LYS A 84 -3.68 -4.45 11.30
N VAL A 85 -4.43 -4.84 10.26
CA VAL A 85 -5.26 -6.05 10.29
C VAL A 85 -4.39 -7.28 10.53
N VAL A 86 -3.32 -7.43 9.76
CA VAL A 86 -2.41 -8.58 9.83
C VAL A 86 -1.76 -8.69 11.21
N ALA A 87 -1.20 -7.60 11.72
CA ALA A 87 -0.56 -7.59 13.04
C ALA A 87 -1.55 -7.91 14.17
N ARG A 88 -2.77 -7.33 14.12
CA ARG A 88 -3.76 -7.49 15.18
C ARG A 88 -4.39 -8.89 15.22
N LYS A 89 -4.78 -9.44 14.05
CA LYS A 89 -5.55 -10.68 13.99
C LYS A 89 -4.71 -11.93 14.13
N ASN A 90 -3.51 -11.93 13.60
CA ASN A 90 -2.71 -13.14 13.56
C ASN A 90 -1.60 -13.20 14.62
N GLY A 91 -1.49 -12.17 15.46
CA GLY A 91 -0.46 -12.11 16.52
C GLY A 91 0.97 -12.14 15.96
N ILE A 92 1.14 -11.76 14.70
CA ILE A 92 2.44 -11.80 14.02
C ILE A 92 3.23 -10.52 14.26
N GLN A 93 4.54 -10.66 14.16
CA GLN A 93 5.46 -9.54 14.21
C GLN A 93 5.78 -9.10 12.79
N LEU A 94 5.45 -7.85 12.45
CA LEU A 94 5.91 -7.21 11.23
C LEU A 94 7.40 -6.89 11.35
N ASP A 95 8.09 -6.82 10.24
CA ASP A 95 9.50 -6.39 10.19
C ASP A 95 9.63 -4.88 10.45
N THR A 96 9.38 -4.49 11.69
CA THR A 96 9.47 -3.12 12.23
C THR A 96 10.07 -3.14 13.62
N VAL A 97 10.49 -1.97 14.10
CA VAL A 97 11.09 -1.83 15.44
C VAL A 97 10.13 -2.19 16.58
N THR A 98 8.83 -2.15 16.36
CA THR A 98 7.80 -2.49 17.36
C THR A 98 7.13 -3.83 17.10
N GLY A 99 7.40 -4.46 15.97
CA GLY A 99 6.67 -5.64 15.50
C GLY A 99 5.26 -5.32 14.96
N GLY A 100 4.86 -4.06 14.96
CA GLY A 100 3.57 -3.58 14.46
C GLY A 100 3.74 -2.33 13.59
N VAL A 101 2.66 -1.62 13.34
CA VAL A 101 2.68 -0.30 12.68
C VAL A 101 3.19 0.73 13.67
N VAL A 102 4.32 1.37 13.37
CA VAL A 102 5.01 2.31 14.26
C VAL A 102 4.27 3.64 14.39
N GLY A 103 3.69 4.11 13.28
CA GLY A 103 3.09 5.44 13.16
C GLY A 103 4.08 6.48 12.63
N GLU A 104 3.57 7.47 11.92
CA GLU A 104 4.40 8.50 11.31
C GLU A 104 4.94 9.50 12.32
N LYS A 105 6.11 10.06 12.02
CA LYS A 105 6.68 11.22 12.73
C LYS A 105 6.19 12.54 12.14
N SER A 106 6.53 13.63 12.80
CA SER A 106 6.28 14.99 12.33
C SER A 106 6.84 15.24 10.93
N LEU A 107 6.34 16.28 10.28
CA LEU A 107 6.70 16.64 8.91
C LEU A 107 8.19 16.99 8.79
N ASP A 108 8.86 16.28 7.91
CA ASP A 108 10.14 16.63 7.32
C ASP A 108 10.09 16.24 5.85
N VAL A 109 9.96 17.22 4.97
CA VAL A 109 9.62 17.01 3.55
C VAL A 109 10.71 16.22 2.83
N ALA A 110 11.96 16.65 2.92
CA ALA A 110 13.06 16.03 2.19
C ALA A 110 13.38 14.62 2.71
N GLU A 111 13.44 14.48 4.01
CA GLU A 111 13.70 13.19 4.65
C GLU A 111 12.52 12.21 4.45
N GLY A 112 11.29 12.70 4.54
CA GLY A 112 10.09 11.89 4.32
C GLY A 112 10.02 11.37 2.88
N GLU A 113 10.34 12.21 1.88
CA GLU A 113 10.35 11.78 0.48
C GLU A 113 11.39 10.69 0.21
N ARG A 114 12.58 10.83 0.77
CA ARG A 114 13.62 9.81 0.68
C ARG A 114 13.19 8.51 1.35
N MET A 115 12.70 8.61 2.59
CA MET A 115 12.38 7.45 3.41
C MET A 115 11.15 6.68 2.94
N VAL A 116 10.18 7.29 2.25
CA VAL A 116 9.05 6.57 1.67
C VAL A 116 9.51 5.57 0.62
N VAL A 117 10.52 5.92 -0.16
CA VAL A 117 11.11 5.01 -1.14
C VAL A 117 11.95 3.93 -0.44
N GLU A 118 12.80 4.32 0.49
CA GLU A 118 13.67 3.38 1.23
C GLU A 118 12.86 2.36 2.03
N GLY A 119 11.80 2.80 2.71
CA GLY A 119 10.91 1.97 3.52
C GLY A 119 10.02 1.02 2.72
N THR A 120 9.95 1.18 1.40
CA THR A 120 9.19 0.29 0.52
C THR A 120 9.86 -1.07 0.44
N ARG A 121 9.20 -2.11 1.00
CA ARG A 121 9.74 -3.47 1.08
C ARG A 121 8.66 -4.51 1.40
N GLU A 122 9.04 -5.77 1.42
CA GLU A 122 8.26 -6.82 2.07
C GLU A 122 8.34 -6.63 3.59
N ILE A 123 7.18 -6.53 4.24
CA ILE A 123 7.07 -6.27 5.67
C ILE A 123 6.71 -7.53 6.47
N TYR A 124 6.14 -8.50 5.78
CA TYR A 124 5.84 -9.84 6.24
C TYR A 124 5.72 -10.75 5.01
N PRO A 125 5.97 -12.07 5.11
CA PRO A 125 5.87 -12.95 3.96
C PRO A 125 4.57 -12.78 3.17
N GLY A 126 4.68 -12.38 1.90
CA GLY A 126 3.56 -12.10 1.02
C GLY A 126 2.93 -10.71 1.16
N LEU A 127 3.31 -9.90 2.14
CA LEU A 127 2.80 -8.54 2.36
C LEU A 127 3.89 -7.49 2.14
N TYR A 128 3.64 -6.58 1.24
CA TYR A 128 4.51 -5.44 0.90
C TYR A 128 3.85 -4.12 1.29
N VAL A 129 4.66 -3.09 1.46
CA VAL A 129 4.18 -1.72 1.71
C VAL A 129 4.76 -0.77 0.68
N CYS A 130 3.96 0.22 0.26
CA CYS A 130 4.42 1.33 -0.58
C CYS A 130 3.65 2.63 -0.28
N GLY A 131 4.15 3.75 -0.82
CA GLY A 131 3.56 5.06 -0.58
C GLY A 131 3.56 5.42 0.91
N MET A 132 2.58 6.18 1.36
CA MET A 132 2.51 6.62 2.76
C MET A 132 2.31 5.47 3.75
N ALA A 133 1.81 4.31 3.31
CA ALA A 133 1.74 3.13 4.16
C ALA A 133 3.14 2.66 4.58
N SER A 134 4.15 2.77 3.71
CA SER A 134 5.54 2.45 4.08
C SER A 134 6.08 3.37 5.17
N SER A 135 5.74 4.67 5.10
CA SER A 135 6.11 5.66 6.12
C SER A 135 5.45 5.38 7.46
N ALA A 136 4.14 5.11 7.45
CA ALA A 136 3.39 4.80 8.67
C ALA A 136 3.87 3.50 9.33
N VAL A 137 4.14 2.46 8.54
CA VAL A 137 4.65 1.18 9.05
C VAL A 137 6.06 1.33 9.63
N ALA A 138 6.95 2.06 8.96
CA ALA A 138 8.34 2.22 9.38
C ALA A 138 8.55 3.31 10.47
N GLY A 139 7.57 4.18 10.69
CA GLY A 139 7.71 5.30 11.62
C GLY A 139 8.62 6.41 11.10
N THR A 140 8.49 6.77 9.83
CA THR A 140 9.29 7.82 9.20
C THR A 140 8.55 9.16 9.19
N PRO A 141 9.24 10.30 8.92
CA PRO A 141 8.58 11.58 8.80
C PRO A 141 7.57 11.63 7.66
N ARG A 142 6.56 12.46 7.82
CA ARG A 142 5.62 12.79 6.73
C ARG A 142 6.31 13.69 5.72
N MET A 143 6.02 13.49 4.44
CA MET A 143 6.64 14.27 3.36
C MET A 143 5.77 15.43 2.84
N GLY A 144 4.54 15.59 3.34
CA GLY A 144 3.64 16.64 2.89
C GLY A 144 3.10 16.42 1.47
N PRO A 145 2.66 17.47 0.77
CA PRO A 145 1.94 17.39 -0.50
C PRO A 145 2.89 17.23 -1.71
N ILE A 146 3.84 16.32 -1.63
CA ILE A 146 4.73 15.93 -2.73
C ILE A 146 4.50 14.48 -3.10
N PHE A 147 4.64 14.13 -4.37
CA PHE A 147 4.22 12.84 -4.91
C PHE A 147 5.35 12.03 -5.55
N GLY A 148 6.52 12.64 -5.77
CA GLY A 148 7.66 12.00 -6.41
C GLY A 148 8.08 10.71 -5.72
N GLY A 149 8.30 10.78 -4.42
CA GLY A 149 8.64 9.62 -3.60
C GLY A 149 7.57 8.53 -3.62
N MET A 150 6.26 8.90 -3.61
CA MET A 150 5.17 7.91 -3.70
C MET A 150 5.17 7.17 -5.04
N LEU A 151 5.37 7.87 -6.15
CA LEU A 151 5.43 7.26 -7.48
C LEU A 151 6.65 6.33 -7.60
N LEU A 152 7.81 6.76 -7.12
CA LEU A 152 9.03 5.94 -7.07
C LEU A 152 8.87 4.72 -6.15
N SER A 153 8.18 4.87 -5.03
CA SER A 153 7.83 3.80 -4.12
C SER A 153 6.96 2.74 -4.81
N GLY A 154 5.94 3.17 -5.57
CA GLY A 154 5.10 2.27 -6.37
C GLY A 154 5.90 1.50 -7.41
N LYS A 155 6.82 2.17 -8.11
CA LYS A 155 7.74 1.49 -9.04
C LYS A 155 8.63 0.48 -8.31
N LYS A 156 9.23 0.87 -7.20
CA LYS A 156 10.12 0.00 -6.41
C LYS A 156 9.42 -1.27 -5.95
N VAL A 157 8.20 -1.18 -5.41
CA VAL A 157 7.47 -2.36 -4.93
C VAL A 157 7.15 -3.30 -6.09
N ALA A 158 6.82 -2.77 -7.26
CA ALA A 158 6.59 -3.58 -8.45
C ALA A 158 7.86 -4.34 -8.87
N ASP A 159 9.01 -3.67 -8.92
CA ASP A 159 10.30 -4.29 -9.24
C ASP A 159 10.66 -5.42 -8.25
N LEU A 160 10.50 -5.19 -6.94
CA LEU A 160 10.74 -6.19 -5.89
C LEU A 160 9.87 -7.45 -6.07
N ILE A 161 8.59 -7.26 -6.36
CA ILE A 161 7.65 -8.37 -6.56
C ILE A 161 7.97 -9.13 -7.86
N ILE A 162 8.29 -8.43 -8.94
CA ILE A 162 8.67 -9.05 -10.21
C ILE A 162 9.92 -9.92 -10.02
N GLU A 163 10.93 -9.45 -9.30
CA GLU A 163 12.13 -10.21 -8.99
C GLU A 163 11.83 -11.46 -8.15
N LYS A 164 10.95 -11.32 -7.16
CA LYS A 164 10.52 -12.46 -6.32
C LYS A 164 9.77 -13.53 -7.12
N LEU A 165 8.90 -13.11 -8.04
CA LEU A 165 8.06 -14.03 -8.82
C LEU A 165 8.81 -14.73 -9.96
N LYS A 166 10.03 -14.30 -10.30
CA LYS A 166 10.90 -14.94 -11.27
C LYS A 166 11.73 -16.11 -10.67
N LYS A 167 11.84 -16.15 -9.34
CA LYS A 167 12.53 -17.22 -8.59
C LYS A 167 11.59 -18.38 -8.33
#